data_a33564ce200ab0cc05e7f3cbe110ddec
#
_entry.id   a33564ce200ab0cc05e7f3cbe110ddec
#
_cell.length_a   1.000
_cell.length_b   1.000
_cell.length_c   1.000
_cell.angle_alpha   90.00
_cell.angle_beta   90.00
_cell.angle_gamma   90.00
#
_symmetry.space_group_name_H-M   'P 1'
#
loop_
_entity.id
_entity.type
_entity.pdbx_description
1 polymer ?
#
loop_
_entity_poly.entity_id
_entity_poly.type
_entity_poly.pdbx_seq_one_letter_code
_entity_poly.pdbx_strand_id
1 'polypeptide(L)'
;MPHGILGGCVDIIDVEDVHDLLGTEWMPLSCAAAHDWEWCPEDSTTPGPTAKVFERPGVCSASPITIYAGATCSTVGWPYEEAVQHARETLRMGEQRALEEWFARDVLCPMAADLTPTAGAVSIAQGVAALEGWLAENYGGQGILHVPAGAAALLGCCNVVHMEDGVPRTLMGNCVIMGSGYSLNVGPPDCTQAPAGEAWLYITGPIRIRREAPQVVPETDKESFRITTNDRFVLAERSFVVEVACCEAAAIRVVLCP
;
A
#
# COMPACT_ATOMS: atom_id res chain seq x y z
N MET A 1 3.04 12.34 5.48
CA MET A 1 3.72 11.76 6.65
C MET A 1 4.95 11.00 6.17
N PRO A 2 6.10 11.05 6.85
CA PRO A 2 7.35 10.46 6.34
C PRO A 2 7.33 8.92 6.29
N HIS A 3 6.45 8.27 7.03
CA HIS A 3 6.38 6.80 7.11
C HIS A 3 5.11 6.22 6.47
N GLY A 4 4.44 6.96 5.60
CA GLY A 4 3.30 6.46 4.82
C GLY A 4 3.73 5.73 3.54
N ILE A 5 2.75 5.36 2.71
CA ILE A 5 2.96 4.57 1.49
C ILE A 5 3.86 5.26 0.45
N LEU A 6 3.94 6.59 0.45
CA LEU A 6 4.87 7.36 -0.37
C LEU A 6 6.24 7.60 0.32
N GLY A 7 6.54 6.86 1.37
CA GLY A 7 7.77 6.95 2.14
C GLY A 7 8.81 5.90 1.76
N GLY A 8 9.85 5.77 2.61
CA GLY A 8 11.05 4.97 2.34
C GLY A 8 10.88 3.44 2.29
N CYS A 9 9.67 2.91 2.50
CA CYS A 9 9.39 1.47 2.40
C CYS A 9 9.06 0.99 0.99
N VAL A 10 8.80 1.91 0.06
CA VAL A 10 8.25 1.62 -1.26
C VAL A 10 9.19 2.12 -2.35
N ASP A 11 9.36 1.34 -3.40
CA ASP A 11 10.09 1.74 -4.59
C ASP A 11 9.19 2.67 -5.43
N ILE A 12 9.57 3.93 -5.59
CA ILE A 12 8.80 4.94 -6.32
C ILE A 12 9.48 5.26 -7.63
N ILE A 13 8.74 5.08 -8.72
CA ILE A 13 9.18 5.40 -10.08
C ILE A 13 8.33 6.56 -10.62
N ASP A 14 8.98 7.67 -10.89
CA ASP A 14 8.36 8.78 -11.60
C ASP A 14 8.36 8.47 -13.10
N VAL A 15 7.19 8.49 -13.75
CA VAL A 15 7.04 8.28 -15.19
C VAL A 15 6.94 9.62 -15.92
N GLU A 16 7.46 9.68 -17.14
CA GLU A 16 7.43 10.89 -17.96
C GLU A 16 6.11 11.04 -18.74
N ASP A 17 5.51 9.90 -19.14
CA ASP A 17 4.24 9.86 -19.88
C ASP A 17 3.19 9.11 -19.06
N VAL A 18 2.03 9.73 -18.87
CA VAL A 18 0.87 9.12 -18.19
C VAL A 18 0.40 7.83 -18.86
N HIS A 19 0.62 7.70 -20.17
CA HIS A 19 0.29 6.49 -20.91
C HIS A 19 1.09 5.26 -20.45
N ASP A 20 2.27 5.46 -19.85
CA ASP A 20 3.08 4.40 -19.25
C ASP A 20 2.44 3.79 -18.00
N LEU A 21 1.41 4.41 -17.46
CA LEU A 21 0.63 3.88 -16.35
C LEU A 21 -0.48 2.94 -16.81
N LEU A 22 -0.93 3.05 -18.07
CA LEU A 22 -2.04 2.25 -18.59
C LEU A 22 -1.55 0.85 -18.97
N GLY A 23 -2.29 -0.18 -18.51
CA GLY A 23 -1.98 -1.58 -18.85
C GLY A 23 -0.68 -2.08 -18.19
N THR A 24 -0.34 -1.56 -17.02
CA THR A 24 0.82 -2.02 -16.27
C THR A 24 0.65 -3.49 -15.87
N GLU A 25 1.55 -4.33 -16.37
CA GLU A 25 1.62 -5.75 -16.06
C GLU A 25 3.02 -6.10 -15.54
N TRP A 26 3.09 -7.03 -14.60
CA TRP A 26 4.36 -7.55 -14.11
C TRP A 26 4.27 -9.03 -13.77
N MET A 27 5.41 -9.68 -13.81
CA MET A 27 5.55 -11.06 -13.39
C MET A 27 6.13 -11.05 -11.97
N PRO A 28 5.35 -11.38 -10.93
CA PRO A 28 5.88 -11.48 -9.58
C PRO A 28 6.87 -12.62 -9.50
N LEU A 29 7.75 -12.57 -8.51
CA LEU A 29 8.54 -13.74 -8.13
C LEU A 29 7.59 -14.83 -7.61
N SER A 30 7.86 -16.08 -7.98
CA SER A 30 7.11 -17.21 -7.43
C SER A 30 7.39 -17.32 -5.95
N CYS A 31 6.38 -17.09 -5.13
CA CYS A 31 6.50 -17.08 -3.68
C CYS A 31 6.82 -18.48 -3.16
N ALA A 32 7.80 -18.56 -2.27
CA ALA A 32 8.22 -19.80 -1.58
C ALA A 32 8.41 -21.03 -2.51
N ALA A 33 8.69 -20.84 -3.79
CA ALA A 33 8.78 -21.88 -4.81
C ALA A 33 10.19 -22.47 -4.95
N ALA A 34 11.04 -22.34 -3.94
CA ALA A 34 12.33 -23.01 -3.91
C ALA A 34 12.16 -24.43 -3.38
N HIS A 35 12.68 -25.38 -4.12
CA HIS A 35 12.60 -26.80 -3.77
C HIS A 35 14.01 -27.35 -3.51
N ASP A 36 14.12 -28.27 -2.55
CA ASP A 36 15.30 -29.05 -2.32
C ASP A 36 15.43 -30.18 -3.34
N TRP A 37 16.64 -30.62 -3.56
CA TRP A 37 16.97 -31.75 -4.41
C TRP A 37 18.11 -32.53 -3.81
N GLU A 38 17.92 -33.82 -3.59
CA GLU A 38 18.95 -34.69 -3.04
C GLU A 38 20.18 -34.72 -3.95
N TRP A 39 21.35 -34.40 -3.37
CA TRP A 39 22.63 -34.32 -4.10
C TRP A 39 23.04 -35.65 -4.73
N CYS A 40 22.88 -36.77 -4.00
CA CYS A 40 23.31 -38.07 -4.44
C CYS A 40 22.34 -39.11 -3.82
N PRO A 41 21.23 -39.43 -4.49
CA PRO A 41 20.32 -40.46 -4.00
C PRO A 41 21.03 -41.82 -3.85
N GLU A 42 21.12 -42.35 -2.66
CA GLU A 42 21.84 -43.60 -2.34
C GLU A 42 21.16 -44.84 -2.90
N ASP A 43 19.88 -44.75 -3.26
CA ASP A 43 19.11 -45.89 -3.71
C ASP A 43 18.36 -45.63 -5.01
N SER A 44 18.87 -46.20 -6.08
CA SER A 44 18.24 -46.17 -7.40
C SER A 44 16.97 -47.02 -7.52
N THR A 45 16.56 -47.71 -6.44
CA THR A 45 15.40 -48.59 -6.44
C THR A 45 14.09 -47.92 -6.07
N THR A 46 14.15 -46.74 -5.46
CA THR A 46 12.98 -45.90 -5.21
C THR A 46 12.87 -44.87 -6.34
N PRO A 47 11.81 -44.86 -7.16
CA PRO A 47 11.63 -43.81 -8.17
C PRO A 47 11.38 -42.49 -7.45
N GLY A 48 12.42 -41.73 -7.19
CA GLY A 48 12.33 -40.33 -6.85
C GLY A 48 11.85 -39.51 -8.06
N PRO A 49 11.45 -38.29 -7.88
CA PRO A 49 11.06 -37.44 -8.99
C PRO A 49 12.24 -37.38 -10.00
N THR A 50 12.03 -37.89 -11.20
CA THR A 50 13.05 -37.98 -12.26
C THR A 50 13.35 -36.64 -12.92
N ALA A 51 12.62 -35.59 -12.57
CA ALA A 51 12.80 -34.24 -13.12
C ALA A 51 12.44 -33.18 -12.07
N LYS A 52 13.19 -32.07 -12.12
CA LYS A 52 12.82 -30.86 -11.36
C LYS A 52 11.55 -30.27 -11.96
N VAL A 53 10.60 -29.91 -11.09
CA VAL A 53 9.32 -29.32 -11.49
C VAL A 53 9.41 -27.81 -11.28
N PHE A 54 8.94 -27.06 -12.26
CA PHE A 54 8.89 -25.59 -12.21
C PHE A 54 7.45 -25.14 -12.42
N GLU A 55 7.02 -24.20 -11.59
CA GLU A 55 5.75 -23.52 -11.82
C GLU A 55 5.95 -22.34 -12.78
N ARG A 56 4.95 -22.09 -13.60
CA ARG A 56 4.93 -20.90 -14.43
C ARG A 56 4.39 -19.75 -13.59
N PRO A 57 5.16 -18.65 -13.38
CA PRO A 57 4.65 -17.50 -12.62
C PRO A 57 3.42 -16.91 -13.31
N GLY A 58 2.45 -16.47 -12.51
CA GLY A 58 1.31 -15.73 -12.98
C GLY A 58 1.71 -14.33 -13.46
N VAL A 59 0.83 -13.68 -14.20
CA VAL A 59 0.95 -12.26 -14.56
C VAL A 59 -0.01 -11.47 -13.71
N CYS A 60 0.50 -10.42 -13.06
CA CYS A 60 -0.30 -9.48 -12.29
C CYS A 60 -0.48 -8.19 -13.09
N SER A 61 -1.59 -7.53 -12.88
CA SER A 61 -1.88 -6.24 -13.51
C SER A 61 -2.46 -5.27 -12.49
N ALA A 62 -2.25 -3.98 -12.71
CA ALA A 62 -2.89 -2.92 -11.95
C ALA A 62 -3.41 -1.83 -12.88
N SER A 63 -4.54 -1.26 -12.50
CA SER A 63 -5.12 -0.09 -13.16
C SER A 63 -4.67 1.19 -12.46
N PRO A 64 -4.46 2.29 -13.21
CA PRO A 64 -4.13 3.57 -12.62
C PRO A 64 -5.30 4.13 -11.82
N ILE A 65 -4.96 4.88 -10.77
CA ILE A 65 -5.89 5.70 -9.99
C ILE A 65 -5.42 7.14 -10.03
N THR A 66 -6.35 8.08 -10.20
CA THR A 66 -6.07 9.51 -10.15
C THR A 66 -6.55 10.09 -8.84
N ILE A 67 -5.65 10.76 -8.13
CA ILE A 67 -5.93 11.50 -6.90
C ILE A 67 -5.87 12.99 -7.21
N TYR A 68 -6.87 13.72 -6.76
CA TYR A 68 -7.00 15.13 -7.06
C TYR A 68 -7.37 15.97 -5.84
N ALA A 69 -7.01 17.24 -5.90
CA ALA A 69 -7.47 18.26 -4.99
C ALA A 69 -7.75 19.55 -5.78
N GLY A 70 -8.80 20.24 -5.43
CA GLY A 70 -9.18 21.46 -6.15
C GLY A 70 -9.83 22.48 -5.26
N ALA A 71 -10.01 23.68 -5.83
CA ALA A 71 -10.68 24.77 -5.18
C ALA A 71 -11.57 25.53 -6.17
N THR A 72 -12.70 25.99 -5.68
CA THR A 72 -13.58 26.90 -6.41
C THR A 72 -13.82 28.12 -5.52
N CYS A 73 -13.59 29.32 -6.05
CA CYS A 73 -13.75 30.55 -5.32
C CYS A 73 -14.15 31.71 -6.26
N SER A 74 -14.72 32.75 -5.69
CA SER A 74 -14.97 34.01 -6.43
C SER A 74 -13.67 34.55 -7.00
N THR A 75 -13.74 35.09 -8.20
CA THR A 75 -12.59 35.73 -8.89
C THR A 75 -12.11 36.98 -8.22
N VAL A 76 -12.92 37.61 -7.36
CA VAL A 76 -12.56 38.83 -6.64
C VAL A 76 -11.57 38.49 -5.52
N GLY A 77 -10.33 38.98 -5.70
CA GLY A 77 -9.28 38.86 -4.69
C GLY A 77 -8.55 37.50 -4.67
N TRP A 78 -8.79 36.60 -5.63
CA TRP A 78 -8.07 35.33 -5.72
C TRP A 78 -7.50 35.11 -7.13
N PRO A 79 -6.23 35.52 -7.38
CA PRO A 79 -5.55 35.32 -8.63
C PRO A 79 -5.43 33.87 -9.03
N TYR A 80 -5.27 33.58 -10.33
CA TYR A 80 -5.13 32.23 -10.85
C TYR A 80 -3.91 31.51 -10.25
N GLU A 81 -2.79 32.18 -10.16
CA GLU A 81 -1.53 31.64 -9.62
C GLU A 81 -1.67 31.20 -8.15
N GLU A 82 -2.39 31.96 -7.34
CA GLU A 82 -2.66 31.60 -5.94
C GLU A 82 -3.60 30.39 -5.86
N ALA A 83 -4.60 30.31 -6.74
CA ALA A 83 -5.49 29.15 -6.82
C ALA A 83 -4.74 27.87 -7.24
N VAL A 84 -3.82 27.99 -8.21
CA VAL A 84 -2.92 26.89 -8.63
C VAL A 84 -2.03 26.43 -7.48
N GLN A 85 -1.39 27.38 -6.79
CA GLN A 85 -0.54 27.05 -5.64
C GLN A 85 -1.34 26.35 -4.54
N HIS A 86 -2.52 26.86 -4.22
CA HIS A 86 -3.42 26.25 -3.23
C HIS A 86 -3.80 24.82 -3.60
N ALA A 87 -4.20 24.58 -4.84
CA ALA A 87 -4.57 23.24 -5.31
C ALA A 87 -3.39 22.26 -5.21
N ARG A 88 -2.19 22.68 -5.64
CA ARG A 88 -0.96 21.88 -5.55
C ARG A 88 -0.58 21.54 -4.10
N GLU A 89 -0.64 22.51 -3.21
CA GLU A 89 -0.32 22.31 -1.78
C GLU A 89 -1.34 21.40 -1.12
N THR A 90 -2.63 21.55 -1.44
CA THR A 90 -3.70 20.69 -0.94
C THR A 90 -3.51 19.26 -1.43
N LEU A 91 -3.20 19.06 -2.73
CA LEU A 91 -2.87 17.75 -3.27
C LEU A 91 -1.68 17.14 -2.52
N ARG A 92 -0.57 17.86 -2.41
CA ARG A 92 0.65 17.40 -1.73
C ARG A 92 0.41 16.98 -0.28
N MET A 93 -0.52 17.65 0.43
CA MET A 93 -0.89 17.31 1.81
C MET A 93 -1.77 16.08 1.90
N GLY A 94 -2.65 15.88 0.93
CA GLY A 94 -3.72 14.87 0.96
C GLY A 94 -3.46 13.62 0.14
N GLU A 95 -2.59 13.67 -0.89
CA GLU A 95 -2.42 12.58 -1.87
C GLU A 95 -2.03 11.24 -1.23
N GLN A 96 -1.09 11.24 -0.28
CA GLN A 96 -0.68 10.03 0.39
C GLN A 96 -1.83 9.37 1.16
N ARG A 97 -2.60 10.17 1.91
CA ARG A 97 -3.75 9.65 2.65
C ARG A 97 -4.80 9.07 1.72
N ALA A 98 -5.13 9.76 0.63
CA ALA A 98 -6.11 9.30 -0.34
C ALA A 98 -5.66 8.00 -1.03
N LEU A 99 -4.35 7.90 -1.37
CA LEU A 99 -3.77 6.68 -1.94
C LEU A 99 -3.84 5.50 -0.96
N GLU A 100 -3.52 5.72 0.31
CA GLU A 100 -3.60 4.72 1.37
C GLU A 100 -5.04 4.26 1.63
N GLU A 101 -6.02 5.17 1.63
CA GLU A 101 -7.45 4.86 1.79
C GLU A 101 -7.96 3.97 0.64
N TRP A 102 -7.62 4.35 -0.60
CA TRP A 102 -7.95 3.54 -1.76
C TRP A 102 -7.26 2.18 -1.72
N PHE A 103 -5.95 2.16 -1.45
CA PHE A 103 -5.17 0.93 -1.40
C PHE A 103 -5.67 -0.04 -0.32
N ALA A 104 -6.01 0.46 0.86
CA ALA A 104 -6.57 -0.34 1.94
C ALA A 104 -7.93 -0.97 1.58
N ARG A 105 -8.83 -0.17 0.98
CA ARG A 105 -10.20 -0.59 0.69
C ARG A 105 -10.31 -1.44 -0.58
N ASP A 106 -9.63 -1.01 -1.66
CA ASP A 106 -9.87 -1.56 -2.99
C ASP A 106 -8.81 -2.60 -3.41
N VAL A 107 -7.67 -2.67 -2.70
CA VAL A 107 -6.59 -3.63 -2.99
C VAL A 107 -6.34 -4.56 -1.80
N LEU A 108 -5.92 -4.03 -0.64
CA LEU A 108 -5.51 -4.88 0.48
C LEU A 108 -6.67 -5.71 1.03
N CYS A 109 -7.79 -5.07 1.32
CA CYS A 109 -8.90 -5.76 1.96
C CYS A 109 -9.48 -6.91 1.12
N PRO A 110 -9.77 -6.76 -0.19
CA PRO A 110 -10.27 -7.86 -1.00
C PRO A 110 -9.26 -8.99 -1.23
N MET A 111 -7.96 -8.66 -1.18
CA MET A 111 -6.87 -9.59 -1.48
C MET A 111 -6.40 -10.37 -0.25
N ALA A 112 -6.54 -9.79 0.96
CA ALA A 112 -5.90 -10.32 2.15
C ALA A 112 -6.57 -11.57 2.70
N ALA A 113 -5.75 -12.57 3.05
CA ALA A 113 -6.16 -13.68 3.88
C ALA A 113 -6.40 -13.21 5.33
N ASP A 114 -7.56 -13.52 5.91
CA ASP A 114 -7.84 -13.21 7.32
C ASP A 114 -7.19 -14.24 8.25
N LEU A 115 -6.20 -13.81 9.00
CA LEU A 115 -5.51 -14.62 10.00
C LEU A 115 -6.09 -14.45 11.41
N THR A 116 -7.17 -13.70 11.57
CA THR A 116 -7.79 -13.47 12.87
C THR A 116 -8.33 -14.79 13.43
N PRO A 117 -7.89 -15.24 14.61
CA PRO A 117 -8.43 -16.45 15.22
C PRO A 117 -9.94 -16.35 15.46
N THR A 118 -10.62 -17.48 15.47
CA THR A 118 -12.06 -17.55 15.78
C THR A 118 -12.42 -16.93 17.14
N ALA A 119 -11.47 -16.91 18.08
CA ALA A 119 -11.64 -16.26 19.38
C ALA A 119 -11.68 -14.74 19.33
N GLY A 120 -11.34 -14.12 18.19
CA GLY A 120 -11.35 -12.67 17.97
C GLY A 120 -9.95 -12.05 17.89
N ALA A 121 -9.90 -10.73 18.06
CA ALA A 121 -8.67 -9.94 17.96
C ALA A 121 -7.61 -10.39 18.97
N VAL A 122 -6.35 -10.34 18.56
CA VAL A 122 -5.19 -10.74 19.38
C VAL A 122 -4.39 -9.50 19.84
N SER A 123 -3.39 -9.67 20.70
CA SER A 123 -2.49 -8.58 21.03
C SER A 123 -1.67 -8.14 19.80
N ILE A 124 -1.19 -6.90 19.76
CA ILE A 124 -0.40 -6.36 18.66
C ILE A 124 0.83 -7.24 18.39
N ALA A 125 1.56 -7.67 19.42
CA ALA A 125 2.74 -8.50 19.26
C ALA A 125 2.40 -9.87 18.65
N GLN A 126 1.29 -10.49 19.06
CA GLN A 126 0.80 -11.73 18.45
C GLN A 126 0.36 -11.53 17.01
N GLY A 127 -0.30 -10.40 16.73
CA GLY A 127 -0.71 -10.05 15.37
C GLY A 127 0.47 -9.88 14.43
N VAL A 128 1.49 -9.12 14.84
CA VAL A 128 2.71 -8.95 14.03
C VAL A 128 3.43 -10.28 13.83
N ALA A 129 3.56 -11.12 14.89
CA ALA A 129 4.18 -12.42 14.77
C ALA A 129 3.43 -13.37 13.80
N ALA A 130 2.09 -13.36 13.82
CA ALA A 130 1.28 -14.14 12.89
C ALA A 130 1.43 -13.68 11.43
N LEU A 131 1.43 -12.38 11.21
CA LEU A 131 1.62 -11.79 9.88
C LEU A 131 3.03 -12.08 9.32
N GLU A 132 4.08 -11.94 10.13
CA GLU A 132 5.44 -12.25 9.73
C GLU A 132 5.65 -13.72 9.46
N GLY A 133 5.04 -14.62 10.27
CA GLY A 133 5.05 -16.05 10.04
C GLY A 133 4.39 -16.40 8.70
N TRP A 134 3.21 -15.85 8.45
CA TRP A 134 2.52 -16.02 7.17
C TRP A 134 3.37 -15.54 5.98
N LEU A 135 3.97 -14.34 6.10
CA LEU A 135 4.83 -13.81 5.04
C LEU A 135 6.04 -14.70 4.77
N ALA A 136 6.68 -15.23 5.83
CA ALA A 136 7.83 -16.13 5.70
C ALA A 136 7.46 -17.43 4.99
N GLU A 137 6.27 -17.98 5.25
CA GLU A 137 5.78 -19.21 4.62
C GLU A 137 5.33 -19.00 3.18
N ASN A 138 4.68 -17.86 2.88
CA ASN A 138 4.05 -17.64 1.58
C ASN A 138 4.92 -16.82 0.62
N TYR A 139 5.79 -15.94 1.12
CA TYR A 139 6.67 -15.14 0.28
C TYR A 139 8.14 -15.52 0.37
N GLY A 140 8.64 -15.80 1.58
CA GLY A 140 10.03 -16.19 1.82
C GLY A 140 11.04 -15.03 1.78
N GLY A 141 10.58 -13.78 1.70
CA GLY A 141 11.40 -12.57 1.64
C GLY A 141 10.91 -11.49 2.61
N GLN A 142 11.56 -10.33 2.58
CA GLN A 142 11.13 -9.16 3.34
C GLN A 142 9.90 -8.52 2.68
N GLY A 143 8.93 -8.12 3.49
CA GLY A 143 7.73 -7.44 3.04
C GLY A 143 7.47 -6.12 3.75
N ILE A 144 6.22 -5.70 3.70
CA ILE A 144 5.76 -4.44 4.27
C ILE A 144 4.57 -4.68 5.20
N LEU A 145 4.72 -4.24 6.44
CA LEU A 145 3.65 -4.20 7.43
C LEU A 145 2.90 -2.86 7.30
N HIS A 146 1.59 -2.91 7.11
CA HIS A 146 0.73 -1.72 7.00
C HIS A 146 -0.05 -1.52 8.29
N VAL A 147 0.07 -0.33 8.87
CA VAL A 147 -0.45 0.00 10.19
C VAL A 147 -1.24 1.30 10.15
N PRO A 148 -2.46 1.34 10.69
CA PRO A 148 -3.17 2.59 10.91
C PRO A 148 -2.34 3.54 11.79
N ALA A 149 -2.30 4.83 11.44
CA ALA A 149 -1.52 5.82 12.18
C ALA A 149 -1.85 5.86 13.70
N GLY A 150 -3.12 5.63 14.04
CA GLY A 150 -3.56 5.56 15.45
C GLY A 150 -3.02 4.35 16.22
N ALA A 151 -2.71 3.24 15.54
CA ALA A 151 -2.13 2.05 16.15
C ALA A 151 -0.58 2.10 16.20
N ALA A 152 0.04 2.98 15.43
CA ALA A 152 1.50 3.07 15.29
C ALA A 152 2.22 3.30 16.63
N ALA A 153 1.67 4.16 17.49
CA ALA A 153 2.25 4.43 18.80
C ALA A 153 2.33 3.19 19.70
N LEU A 154 1.42 2.24 19.52
CA LEU A 154 1.33 1.02 20.31
C LEU A 154 2.32 -0.06 19.88
N LEU A 155 2.84 0.01 18.64
CA LEU A 155 3.91 -0.87 18.18
C LEU A 155 5.22 -0.65 18.95
N GLY A 156 5.49 0.57 19.39
CA GLY A 156 6.66 0.90 20.20
C GLY A 156 6.60 0.32 21.61
N CYS A 157 5.42 0.17 22.22
CA CYS A 157 5.26 -0.36 23.56
C CYS A 157 5.79 -1.79 23.71
N CYS A 158 5.69 -2.63 22.66
CA CYS A 158 6.07 -4.04 22.70
C CYS A 158 7.43 -4.31 22.05
N ASN A 159 8.17 -3.26 21.65
CA ASN A 159 9.43 -3.34 20.92
C ASN A 159 9.34 -4.17 19.62
N VAL A 160 8.18 -4.21 18.99
CA VAL A 160 7.98 -4.95 17.73
C VAL A 160 8.49 -4.19 16.52
N VAL A 161 8.72 -2.88 16.68
CA VAL A 161 9.23 -1.98 15.63
C VAL A 161 10.37 -1.13 16.18
N HIS A 162 11.43 -0.98 15.41
CA HIS A 162 12.55 -0.08 15.67
C HIS A 162 12.83 0.80 14.46
N MET A 163 13.63 1.85 14.65
CA MET A 163 14.05 2.74 13.58
C MET A 163 15.44 2.33 13.08
N GLU A 164 15.56 2.06 11.78
CA GLU A 164 16.81 1.77 11.10
C GLU A 164 16.99 2.80 9.97
N ASP A 165 18.01 3.63 10.07
CA ASP A 165 18.28 4.73 9.11
C ASP A 165 17.08 5.64 8.82
N GLY A 166 16.25 5.89 9.83
CA GLY A 166 15.05 6.71 9.71
C GLY A 166 13.82 5.98 9.12
N VAL A 167 13.93 4.69 8.86
CA VAL A 167 12.84 3.84 8.35
C VAL A 167 12.38 2.89 9.47
N PRO A 168 11.08 2.81 9.77
CA PRO A 168 10.58 1.86 10.76
C PRO A 168 10.59 0.43 10.21
N ARG A 169 11.17 -0.49 10.99
CA ARG A 169 11.26 -1.91 10.67
C ARG A 169 10.86 -2.79 11.84
N THR A 170 10.38 -3.98 11.52
CA THR A 170 10.21 -5.04 12.50
C THR A 170 11.55 -5.73 12.80
N LEU A 171 11.58 -6.59 13.82
CA LEU A 171 12.79 -7.37 14.15
C LEU A 171 13.21 -8.33 13.02
N MET A 172 12.27 -8.78 12.19
CA MET A 172 12.55 -9.61 11.00
C MET A 172 13.03 -8.78 9.80
N GLY A 173 13.11 -7.44 9.95
CA GLY A 173 13.55 -6.53 8.91
C GLY A 173 12.45 -6.07 7.94
N ASN A 174 11.19 -6.50 8.15
CA ASN A 174 10.07 -6.02 7.34
C ASN A 174 9.86 -4.52 7.55
N CYS A 175 9.66 -3.80 6.47
CA CYS A 175 9.40 -2.37 6.54
C CYS A 175 8.00 -2.09 7.09
N VAL A 176 7.81 -0.97 7.81
CA VAL A 176 6.53 -0.64 8.42
C VAL A 176 6.01 0.68 7.86
N ILE A 177 4.85 0.64 7.22
CA ILE A 177 4.12 1.81 6.77
C ILE A 177 3.10 2.19 7.84
N MET A 178 3.19 3.43 8.35
CA MET A 178 2.29 4.00 9.34
C MET A 178 1.47 5.10 8.66
N GLY A 179 0.37 4.71 8.03
CA GLY A 179 -0.38 5.60 7.16
C GLY A 179 -1.67 6.15 7.79
N SER A 180 -1.97 7.42 7.48
CA SER A 180 -3.22 8.04 7.91
C SER A 180 -4.44 7.51 7.17
N GLY A 181 -4.28 7.06 5.93
CA GLY A 181 -5.36 6.47 5.14
C GLY A 181 -5.78 5.09 5.64
N TYR A 182 -4.89 4.31 6.23
CA TYR A 182 -5.24 3.05 6.90
C TYR A 182 -6.14 3.23 8.12
N SER A 183 -6.35 4.47 8.59
CA SER A 183 -7.31 4.79 9.65
C SER A 183 -8.77 4.53 9.25
N LEU A 184 -9.05 4.23 7.96
CA LEU A 184 -10.30 3.63 7.51
C LEU A 184 -10.61 2.33 8.26
N ASN A 185 -9.54 1.61 8.66
CA ASN A 185 -9.57 0.47 9.57
C ASN A 185 -10.54 -0.65 9.13
N VAL A 186 -10.58 -0.92 7.83
CA VAL A 186 -11.39 -1.98 7.21
C VAL A 186 -10.59 -3.26 7.05
N GLY A 187 -11.24 -4.42 7.06
CA GLY A 187 -10.58 -5.70 6.88
C GLY A 187 -11.49 -6.80 6.34
N PRO A 188 -10.85 -7.91 5.89
CA PRO A 188 -11.57 -9.03 5.28
C PRO A 188 -12.56 -9.70 6.26
N PRO A 189 -13.55 -10.51 5.75
CA PRO A 189 -13.74 -10.75 4.30
C PRO A 189 -14.55 -9.65 3.59
N ASP A 190 -15.34 -8.87 4.32
CA ASP A 190 -16.34 -7.97 3.76
C ASP A 190 -15.89 -6.50 3.74
N CYS A 191 -14.63 -6.21 3.98
CA CYS A 191 -14.06 -4.88 4.12
C CYS A 191 -14.83 -4.00 5.13
N THR A 192 -15.24 -4.62 6.22
CA THR A 192 -15.94 -3.93 7.30
C THR A 192 -14.97 -3.29 8.27
N GLN A 193 -15.39 -2.20 8.88
CA GLN A 193 -14.60 -1.49 9.88
C GLN A 193 -14.41 -2.34 11.15
N ALA A 194 -13.20 -2.33 11.72
CA ALA A 194 -12.95 -3.00 13.00
C ALA A 194 -13.80 -2.39 14.13
N PRO A 195 -14.20 -3.20 15.11
CA PRO A 195 -14.85 -2.71 16.32
C PRO A 195 -14.01 -1.63 17.04
N ALA A 196 -14.67 -0.82 17.87
CA ALA A 196 -13.97 0.17 18.70
C ALA A 196 -12.93 -0.51 19.61
N GLY A 197 -11.73 0.04 19.66
CA GLY A 197 -10.60 -0.52 20.42
C GLY A 197 -9.82 -1.60 19.69
N GLU A 198 -10.13 -1.89 18.42
CA GLU A 198 -9.42 -2.84 17.59
C GLU A 198 -8.89 -2.19 16.31
N ALA A 199 -7.88 -2.78 15.70
CA ALA A 199 -7.36 -2.35 14.41
C ALA A 199 -7.01 -3.54 13.52
N TRP A 200 -7.14 -3.33 12.21
CA TRP A 200 -6.61 -4.22 11.20
C TRP A 200 -5.15 -3.86 10.90
N LEU A 201 -4.27 -4.84 10.98
CA LEU A 201 -2.91 -4.80 10.47
C LEU A 201 -2.84 -5.66 9.22
N TYR A 202 -2.04 -5.24 8.23
CA TYR A 202 -1.83 -5.99 7.00
C TYR A 202 -0.35 -6.25 6.78
N ILE A 203 -0.04 -7.30 6.04
CA ILE A 203 1.30 -7.55 5.51
C ILE A 203 1.22 -7.89 4.04
N THR A 204 2.18 -7.37 3.27
CA THR A 204 2.34 -7.65 1.85
C THR A 204 3.79 -7.96 1.53
N GLY A 205 4.06 -8.52 0.36
CA GLY A 205 5.37 -8.44 -0.26
C GLY A 205 5.79 -6.99 -0.55
N PRO A 206 6.95 -6.75 -1.16
CA PRO A 206 7.38 -5.43 -1.59
C PRO A 206 6.38 -4.76 -2.51
N ILE A 207 6.31 -3.43 -2.42
CA ILE A 207 5.44 -2.59 -3.23
C ILE A 207 6.29 -1.66 -4.09
N ARG A 208 5.87 -1.47 -5.33
CA ARG A 208 6.36 -0.44 -6.24
C ARG A 208 5.21 0.47 -6.63
N ILE A 209 5.48 1.77 -6.67
CA ILE A 209 4.51 2.77 -7.11
C ILE A 209 5.07 3.51 -8.31
N ARG A 210 4.35 3.45 -9.44
CA ARG A 210 4.59 4.33 -10.58
C ARG A 210 3.67 5.54 -10.45
N ARG A 211 4.19 6.72 -10.71
CA ARG A 211 3.42 7.96 -10.66
C ARG A 211 3.88 8.96 -11.71
N GLU A 212 2.96 9.77 -12.18
CA GLU A 212 3.27 10.94 -13.01
C GLU A 212 3.61 12.18 -12.18
N ALA A 213 4.08 13.24 -12.85
CA ALA A 213 4.18 14.56 -12.25
C ALA A 213 2.79 15.14 -11.98
N PRO A 214 2.59 15.97 -10.91
CA PRO A 214 1.30 16.61 -10.67
C PRO A 214 0.92 17.53 -11.80
N GLN A 215 -0.28 17.36 -12.33
CA GLN A 215 -0.87 18.21 -13.36
C GLN A 215 -1.84 19.21 -12.76
N VAL A 216 -2.07 20.32 -13.46
CA VAL A 216 -3.03 21.34 -13.06
C VAL A 216 -4.03 21.57 -14.20
N VAL A 217 -5.31 21.54 -13.86
CA VAL A 217 -6.40 21.71 -14.81
C VAL A 217 -7.36 22.81 -14.29
N PRO A 218 -7.74 23.77 -15.13
CA PRO A 218 -7.21 24.04 -16.45
C PRO A 218 -5.81 24.70 -16.41
N GLU A 219 -5.06 24.57 -17.49
CA GLU A 219 -3.69 25.09 -17.60
C GLU A 219 -3.61 26.62 -17.69
N THR A 220 -4.72 27.26 -18.07
CA THR A 220 -4.75 28.70 -18.31
C THR A 220 -5.79 29.40 -17.45
N ASP A 221 -5.50 30.67 -17.09
CA ASP A 221 -6.41 31.53 -16.34
C ASP A 221 -7.79 31.66 -17.01
N LYS A 222 -7.81 31.84 -18.34
CA LYS A 222 -9.07 32.01 -19.09
C LYS A 222 -10.01 30.81 -18.98
N GLU A 223 -9.49 29.62 -18.96
CA GLU A 223 -10.27 28.39 -18.88
C GLU A 223 -10.75 28.09 -17.45
N SER A 224 -10.16 28.75 -16.46
CA SER A 224 -10.51 28.58 -15.05
C SER A 224 -11.83 29.24 -14.66
N PHE A 225 -12.47 30.03 -15.55
CA PHE A 225 -13.70 30.74 -15.23
C PHE A 225 -14.96 29.96 -15.56
N ARG A 226 -15.87 29.91 -14.60
CA ARG A 226 -17.28 29.56 -14.82
C ARG A 226 -18.10 30.82 -15.02
N ILE A 227 -18.47 31.11 -16.27
CA ILE A 227 -19.22 32.31 -16.65
C ILE A 227 -20.58 32.38 -15.93
N THR A 228 -21.20 31.24 -15.67
CA THR A 228 -22.55 31.17 -15.05
C THR A 228 -22.57 31.56 -13.58
N THR A 229 -21.47 31.34 -12.87
CA THR A 229 -21.37 31.60 -11.41
C THR A 229 -20.36 32.70 -11.07
N ASN A 230 -19.60 33.13 -12.06
CA ASN A 230 -18.46 34.06 -11.89
C ASN A 230 -17.42 33.54 -10.89
N ASP A 231 -17.25 32.21 -10.85
CA ASP A 231 -16.25 31.57 -10.02
C ASP A 231 -15.05 31.12 -10.83
N ARG A 232 -13.90 31.09 -10.17
CA ARG A 232 -12.69 30.42 -10.63
C ARG A 232 -12.63 29.02 -10.04
N PHE A 233 -12.22 28.03 -10.84
CA PHE A 233 -11.92 26.69 -10.38
C PHE A 233 -10.53 26.26 -10.85
N VAL A 234 -9.82 25.57 -10.01
CA VAL A 234 -8.51 24.98 -10.32
C VAL A 234 -8.44 23.62 -9.65
N LEU A 235 -7.91 22.65 -10.37
CA LEU A 235 -7.70 21.27 -9.94
C LEU A 235 -6.23 20.93 -10.10
N ALA A 236 -5.62 20.32 -9.09
CA ALA A 236 -4.35 19.63 -9.20
C ALA A 236 -4.60 18.13 -9.05
N GLU A 237 -3.99 17.32 -9.90
CA GLU A 237 -4.17 15.86 -9.89
C GLU A 237 -2.87 15.13 -10.18
N ARG A 238 -2.82 13.88 -9.80
CA ARG A 238 -1.73 12.95 -10.07
C ARG A 238 -2.25 11.53 -10.16
N SER A 239 -1.77 10.79 -11.14
CA SER A 239 -2.11 9.38 -11.33
C SER A 239 -1.01 8.47 -10.76
N PHE A 240 -1.44 7.33 -10.23
CA PHE A 240 -0.61 6.31 -9.60
C PHE A 240 -0.99 4.93 -10.09
N VAL A 241 0.00 4.04 -10.18
CA VAL A 241 -0.20 2.59 -10.25
C VAL A 241 0.55 1.94 -9.09
N VAL A 242 -0.11 1.08 -8.34
CA VAL A 242 0.48 0.35 -7.22
C VAL A 242 0.65 -1.11 -7.60
N GLU A 243 1.90 -1.56 -7.67
CA GLU A 243 2.30 -2.93 -7.96
C GLU A 243 2.66 -3.63 -6.64
N VAL A 244 2.01 -4.76 -6.33
CA VAL A 244 2.30 -5.56 -5.14
C VAL A 244 2.99 -6.86 -5.57
N ALA A 245 4.13 -7.20 -4.97
CA ALA A 245 4.81 -8.45 -5.25
C ALA A 245 3.95 -9.63 -4.81
N CYS A 246 3.98 -10.71 -5.59
CA CYS A 246 3.23 -11.94 -5.39
C CYS A 246 1.70 -11.82 -5.36
N CYS A 247 1.15 -10.61 -5.50
CA CYS A 247 -0.30 -10.36 -5.50
C CYS A 247 -1.05 -10.96 -4.29
N GLU A 248 -0.35 -11.18 -3.18
CA GLU A 248 -0.89 -11.75 -1.96
C GLU A 248 -0.69 -10.80 -0.79
N ALA A 249 -1.66 -10.84 0.13
CA ALA A 249 -1.63 -10.12 1.39
C ALA A 249 -2.27 -10.95 2.50
N ALA A 250 -1.91 -10.67 3.74
CA ALA A 250 -2.64 -11.16 4.89
C ALA A 250 -3.04 -10.01 5.81
N ALA A 251 -4.09 -10.23 6.56
CA ALA A 251 -4.61 -9.29 7.54
C ALA A 251 -4.89 -9.99 8.86
N ILE A 252 -4.77 -9.25 9.95
CA ILE A 252 -5.14 -9.73 11.28
C ILE A 252 -5.72 -8.59 12.11
N ARG A 253 -6.73 -8.90 12.91
CA ARG A 253 -7.33 -7.95 13.82
C ARG A 253 -6.64 -7.99 15.17
N VAL A 254 -6.25 -6.81 15.67
CA VAL A 254 -5.53 -6.66 16.93
C VAL A 254 -6.26 -5.73 17.88
N VAL A 255 -6.08 -5.94 19.19
CA VAL A 255 -6.62 -5.07 20.24
C VAL A 255 -5.66 -3.90 20.45
N LEU A 256 -6.20 -2.68 20.47
CA LEU A 256 -5.46 -1.41 20.64
C LEU A 256 -5.21 -1.01 22.10
N CYS A 257 -4.97 -1.89 22.95
CA CYS A 257 -4.85 -1.81 24.42
C CYS A 257 -6.17 -2.02 25.16
N PRO A 258 -6.13 -2.87 26.18
CA PRO A 258 -7.23 -2.95 27.14
C PRO A 258 -7.24 -1.74 28.07
#